data_dc9ee1ac3cc1dba36f54dfa47b6a0111
#
_entry.id   dc9ee1ac3cc1dba36f54dfa47b6a0111
#
_cell.length_a   1.000
_cell.length_b   1.000
_cell.length_c   1.000
_cell.angle_alpha   90.00
_cell.angle_beta   90.00
_cell.angle_gamma   90.00
#
_symmetry.space_group_name_H-M   'P 1'
#
loop_
_entity.id
_entity.type
_entity.pdbx_description
1 polymer ?
#
loop_
_entity_poly.entity_id
_entity_poly.type
_entity_poly.pdbx_seq_one_letter_code
_entity_poly.pdbx_strand_id
1 'polypeptide(L)'
;MNTTMTNYRDYRAVIPAIAILMLAAAVPAYAQGTSMAMKGPGAMATMGYRYELAGPVQSGGAGKSIVSVRLLHDSKLVSGAIIIQSRADMGPIGMAAMTAPIKPLGEKPPGTYRFEISNGPVWNKPDNWALSFSAKVQGVAQTISGSVTVKLAP
;
A
#
# COMPACT_ATOMS: atom_id res chain seq x y z
N MET A 1 12.09 -17.52 -72.08
CA MET A 1 13.45 -17.82 -72.61
C MET A 1 14.45 -17.22 -71.65
N ASN A 2 15.44 -17.96 -71.39
CA ASN A 2 16.65 -17.77 -70.60
C ASN A 2 16.56 -17.97 -69.04
N THR A 3 16.84 -19.20 -68.79
CA THR A 3 17.31 -19.78 -67.55
C THR A 3 18.73 -19.29 -67.22
N THR A 4 18.99 -18.85 -66.02
CA THR A 4 20.35 -18.73 -65.51
C THR A 4 20.44 -19.36 -64.12
N MET A 5 21.02 -20.56 -64.11
CA MET A 5 21.47 -21.27 -62.94
C MET A 5 22.68 -20.52 -62.32
N THR A 6 22.64 -20.25 -61.03
CA THR A 6 23.82 -19.76 -60.31
C THR A 6 24.17 -20.73 -59.19
N ASN A 7 25.38 -21.26 -59.33
CA ASN A 7 26.04 -22.26 -58.51
C ASN A 7 26.04 -21.93 -57.00
N TYR A 8 25.58 -22.90 -56.23
CA TYR A 8 25.80 -22.95 -54.77
C TYR A 8 27.19 -23.56 -54.53
N ARG A 9 28.11 -22.74 -54.02
CA ARG A 9 29.43 -23.19 -53.59
C ARG A 9 29.38 -23.60 -52.15
N ASP A 10 29.61 -24.89 -51.91
CA ASP A 10 29.86 -25.50 -50.60
C ASP A 10 31.13 -24.90 -49.96
N TYR A 11 30.96 -24.10 -48.93
CA TYR A 11 32.07 -23.77 -48.04
C TYR A 11 31.99 -24.67 -46.77
N ARG A 12 32.72 -25.78 -46.85
CA ARG A 12 33.10 -26.51 -45.65
C ARG A 12 34.14 -25.70 -44.89
N ALA A 13 33.71 -24.91 -43.91
CA ALA A 13 34.61 -24.26 -42.98
C ALA A 13 34.96 -25.22 -41.83
N VAL A 14 36.23 -25.54 -41.75
CA VAL A 14 36.86 -26.26 -40.69
C VAL A 14 36.87 -25.38 -39.44
N ILE A 15 36.24 -25.82 -38.39
CA ILE A 15 36.21 -25.10 -37.09
C ILE A 15 37.39 -25.67 -36.25
N PRO A 16 38.39 -24.85 -35.90
CA PRO A 16 39.39 -25.27 -34.92
C PRO A 16 38.80 -25.23 -33.50
N ALA A 17 38.96 -26.33 -32.80
CA ALA A 17 38.61 -26.46 -31.38
C ALA A 17 39.46 -25.52 -30.54
N ILE A 18 38.89 -24.40 -30.10
CA ILE A 18 39.54 -23.55 -29.10
C ILE A 18 39.07 -24.05 -27.73
N ALA A 19 39.99 -24.67 -27.01
CA ALA A 19 39.83 -25.06 -25.62
C ALA A 19 39.75 -23.74 -24.79
N ILE A 20 38.55 -23.37 -24.35
CA ILE A 20 38.37 -22.25 -23.42
C ILE A 20 38.60 -22.79 -22.03
N LEU A 21 39.74 -22.42 -21.48
CA LEU A 21 40.09 -22.61 -20.07
C LEU A 21 39.16 -21.75 -19.22
N MET A 22 38.15 -22.38 -18.59
CA MET A 22 37.27 -21.69 -17.65
C MET A 22 38.05 -21.35 -16.38
N LEU A 23 38.53 -20.12 -16.30
CA LEU A 23 39.03 -19.54 -15.05
C LEU A 23 37.79 -19.26 -14.18
N ALA A 24 37.55 -20.09 -13.16
CA ALA A 24 36.50 -19.86 -12.17
C ALA A 24 36.87 -18.64 -11.34
N ALA A 25 36.43 -17.47 -11.76
CA ALA A 25 36.43 -16.28 -10.92
C ALA A 25 35.41 -16.49 -9.80
N ALA A 26 35.88 -16.66 -8.57
CA ALA A 26 35.07 -16.62 -7.39
C ALA A 26 34.42 -15.24 -7.31
N VAL A 27 33.15 -15.15 -7.68
CA VAL A 27 32.32 -13.97 -7.46
C VAL A 27 32.11 -13.88 -5.95
N PRO A 28 32.52 -12.80 -5.26
CA PRO A 28 32.17 -12.62 -3.86
C PRO A 28 30.63 -12.60 -3.80
N ALA A 29 30.06 -13.48 -2.97
CA ALA A 29 28.67 -13.46 -2.63
C ALA A 29 28.38 -12.10 -1.97
N TYR A 30 27.95 -11.12 -2.78
CA TYR A 30 27.30 -9.95 -2.23
C TYR A 30 26.11 -10.50 -1.48
N ALA A 31 26.13 -10.34 -0.16
CA ALA A 31 25.01 -10.61 0.69
C ALA A 31 23.78 -10.00 0.00
N GLN A 32 22.90 -10.85 -0.48
CA GLN A 32 21.56 -10.45 -0.87
C GLN A 32 20.98 -9.84 0.40
N GLY A 33 21.08 -8.51 0.49
CA GLY A 33 20.31 -7.77 1.46
C GLY A 33 18.91 -8.29 1.29
N THR A 34 18.41 -9.01 2.27
CA THR A 34 17.01 -9.33 2.41
C THR A 34 16.30 -8.01 2.21
N SER A 35 15.77 -7.82 1.01
CA SER A 35 14.79 -6.81 0.73
C SER A 35 13.68 -7.10 1.73
N MET A 36 13.78 -6.46 2.90
CA MET A 36 12.62 -6.32 3.75
C MET A 36 11.65 -5.58 2.87
N ALA A 37 10.73 -6.36 2.28
CA ALA A 37 9.56 -5.81 1.66
C ALA A 37 9.04 -4.81 2.70
N MET A 38 9.24 -3.53 2.43
CA MET A 38 8.55 -2.48 3.16
C MET A 38 7.09 -2.77 2.87
N LYS A 39 6.52 -3.61 3.74
CA LYS A 39 5.10 -3.69 3.94
C LYS A 39 4.71 -2.23 4.09
N GLY A 40 4.02 -1.67 3.07
CA GLY A 40 3.69 -0.26 3.02
C GLY A 40 3.19 0.22 4.38
N PRO A 41 3.02 1.51 4.67
CA PRO A 41 2.71 2.04 6.00
C PRO A 41 1.36 1.49 6.49
N GLY A 42 1.27 0.18 6.50
CA GLY A 42 0.22 -0.64 7.02
C GLY A 42 0.62 -1.01 8.42
N ALA A 43 -0.06 -0.47 9.40
CA ALA A 43 -0.13 -0.98 10.75
C ALA A 43 1.26 -1.30 11.35
N MET A 44 1.99 -0.32 11.82
CA MET A 44 2.77 -0.55 13.02
C MET A 44 1.74 -0.91 14.08
N ALA A 45 1.53 -2.21 14.26
CA ALA A 45 0.70 -2.76 15.32
C ALA A 45 1.42 -2.42 16.63
N THR A 46 1.16 -1.23 17.15
CA THR A 46 1.74 -0.75 18.38
C THR A 46 1.09 -1.55 19.50
N MET A 47 1.81 -2.53 20.05
CA MET A 47 1.38 -3.28 21.25
C MET A 47 0.00 -3.95 21.15
N GLY A 48 -0.29 -4.67 20.05
CA GLY A 48 -1.57 -5.39 19.91
C GLY A 48 -2.76 -4.50 19.48
N TYR A 49 -2.55 -3.20 19.30
CA TYR A 49 -3.56 -2.29 18.77
C TYR A 49 -3.59 -2.32 17.25
N ARG A 50 -4.78 -2.30 16.66
CA ARG A 50 -4.98 -2.18 15.21
C ARG A 50 -6.23 -1.41 14.88
N TYR A 51 -6.23 -0.77 13.72
CA TYR A 51 -7.40 -0.14 13.14
C TYR A 51 -7.99 -1.04 12.07
N GLU A 52 -9.32 -1.16 12.05
CA GLU A 52 -10.05 -1.94 11.03
C GLU A 52 -11.26 -1.15 10.54
N LEU A 53 -11.64 -1.36 9.28
CA LEU A 53 -12.90 -0.82 8.78
C LEU A 53 -14.09 -1.50 9.48
N ALA A 54 -15.02 -0.70 9.96
CA ALA A 54 -16.24 -1.20 10.60
C ALA A 54 -17.34 -1.61 9.62
N GLY A 55 -17.16 -1.28 8.34
CA GLY A 55 -18.12 -1.57 7.29
C GLY A 55 -17.78 -0.83 6.00
N PRO A 56 -18.65 -0.91 4.99
CA PRO A 56 -18.46 -0.20 3.74
C PRO A 56 -18.49 1.32 3.94
N VAL A 57 -17.86 2.03 3.02
CA VAL A 57 -17.91 3.49 2.95
C VAL A 57 -19.35 3.91 2.62
N GLN A 58 -19.89 4.84 3.38
CA GLN A 58 -21.24 5.36 3.20
C GLN A 58 -21.19 6.73 2.51
N SER A 59 -22.19 7.01 1.67
CA SER A 59 -22.36 8.36 1.14
C SER A 59 -22.79 9.32 2.26
N GLY A 60 -22.07 10.43 2.40
CA GLY A 60 -22.42 11.52 3.31
C GLY A 60 -23.26 12.61 2.66
N GLY A 61 -23.64 12.44 1.38
CA GLY A 61 -24.28 13.48 0.57
C GLY A 61 -23.30 14.58 0.15
N ALA A 62 -23.68 15.38 -0.85
CA ALA A 62 -22.95 16.56 -1.31
C ALA A 62 -21.43 16.36 -1.50
N GLY A 63 -21.02 15.24 -2.10
CA GLY A 63 -19.62 14.93 -2.35
C GLY A 63 -18.81 14.59 -1.10
N LYS A 64 -19.45 14.01 -0.10
CA LYS A 64 -18.82 13.54 1.14
C LYS A 64 -18.95 12.04 1.29
N SER A 65 -17.97 11.42 1.91
CA SER A 65 -17.98 10.02 2.29
C SER A 65 -17.84 9.87 3.80
N ILE A 66 -18.56 8.92 4.38
CA ILE A 66 -18.45 8.59 5.79
C ILE A 66 -17.77 7.24 5.91
N VAL A 67 -16.68 7.21 6.64
CA VAL A 67 -15.92 6.00 6.95
C VAL A 67 -16.03 5.73 8.45
N SER A 68 -16.28 4.47 8.79
CA SER A 68 -16.31 3.99 10.17
C SER A 68 -15.13 3.07 10.40
N VAL A 69 -14.36 3.32 11.43
CA VAL A 69 -13.14 2.58 11.78
C VAL A 69 -13.23 2.09 13.22
N ARG A 70 -12.89 0.85 13.46
CA ARG A 70 -12.75 0.26 14.80
C ARG A 70 -11.31 0.35 15.25
N LEU A 71 -11.11 0.70 16.51
CA LEU A 71 -9.85 0.51 17.20
C LEU A 71 -9.97 -0.75 18.04
N LEU A 72 -9.06 -1.70 17.85
CA LEU A 72 -9.00 -2.95 18.59
C LEU A 72 -7.68 -3.08 19.35
N HIS A 73 -7.75 -3.72 20.50
CA HIS A 73 -6.61 -4.20 21.27
C HIS A 73 -6.84 -5.68 21.58
N ASP A 74 -5.97 -6.56 21.13
CA ASP A 74 -6.11 -8.01 21.27
C ASP A 74 -7.52 -8.52 20.88
N SER A 75 -8.02 -8.01 19.74
CA SER A 75 -9.34 -8.31 19.17
C SER A 75 -10.55 -7.78 19.97
N LYS A 76 -10.35 -7.01 21.02
CA LYS A 76 -11.41 -6.33 21.77
C LYS A 76 -11.55 -4.89 21.29
N LEU A 77 -12.77 -4.39 21.20
CA LEU A 77 -13.05 -3.00 20.85
C LEU A 77 -12.54 -2.06 21.97
N VAL A 78 -11.85 -1.01 21.55
CA VAL A 78 -11.35 0.05 22.45
C VAL A 78 -12.26 1.26 22.28
N SER A 79 -13.01 1.58 23.31
CA SER A 79 -13.86 2.78 23.37
C SER A 79 -13.18 3.92 24.12
N GLY A 80 -13.66 5.15 23.90
CA GLY A 80 -13.16 6.33 24.60
C GLY A 80 -11.76 6.78 24.19
N ALA A 81 -11.20 6.30 23.07
CA ALA A 81 -9.94 6.80 22.57
C ALA A 81 -10.12 8.19 21.94
N ILE A 82 -9.19 9.08 22.22
CA ILE A 82 -9.17 10.44 21.67
C ILE A 82 -8.34 10.42 20.39
N ILE A 83 -8.99 10.63 19.24
CA ILE A 83 -8.30 10.77 17.95
C ILE A 83 -7.60 12.12 17.91
N ILE A 84 -6.27 12.12 17.90
CA ILE A 84 -5.44 13.34 17.89
C ILE A 84 -5.01 13.73 16.48
N GLN A 85 -4.98 12.76 15.56
CA GLN A 85 -4.64 12.99 14.16
C GLN A 85 -5.42 12.03 13.27
N SER A 86 -5.86 12.54 12.14
CA SER A 86 -6.42 11.76 11.04
C SER A 86 -5.96 12.34 9.71
N ARG A 87 -5.64 11.49 8.76
CA ARG A 87 -5.17 11.86 7.42
C ARG A 87 -5.73 10.87 6.40
N ALA A 88 -6.13 11.39 5.25
CA ALA A 88 -6.49 10.59 4.08
C ALA A 88 -5.55 10.95 2.93
N ASP A 89 -4.88 9.98 2.34
CA ASP A 89 -3.98 10.19 1.20
C ASP A 89 -4.03 9.03 0.19
N MET A 90 -3.55 9.29 -1.03
CA MET A 90 -3.48 8.32 -2.12
C MET A 90 -2.14 7.55 -2.15
N GLY A 91 -1.50 7.35 -1.01
CA GLY A 91 -0.26 6.58 -0.88
C GLY A 91 -0.30 5.19 -1.49
N PRO A 92 -1.37 4.39 -1.35
CA PRO A 92 -1.47 3.05 -1.92
C PRO A 92 -1.30 2.97 -3.44
N ILE A 93 -1.54 4.07 -4.14
CA ILE A 93 -1.36 4.16 -5.61
C ILE A 93 -0.17 5.06 -6.01
N GLY A 94 0.75 5.31 -5.08
CA GLY A 94 1.97 6.08 -5.32
C GLY A 94 1.81 7.60 -5.29
N MET A 95 0.64 8.11 -4.90
CA MET A 95 0.33 9.55 -4.86
C MET A 95 0.11 10.06 -3.42
N ALA A 96 1.01 9.75 -2.51
CA ALA A 96 0.90 10.11 -1.08
C ALA A 96 0.83 11.62 -0.81
N ALA A 97 1.29 12.45 -1.73
CA ALA A 97 1.17 13.90 -1.63
C ALA A 97 -0.28 14.40 -1.83
N MET A 98 -1.12 13.60 -2.51
CA MET A 98 -2.53 13.93 -2.70
C MET A 98 -3.32 13.54 -1.45
N THR A 99 -3.86 14.54 -0.77
CA THR A 99 -4.61 14.36 0.47
C THR A 99 -6.03 14.89 0.33
N ALA A 100 -6.93 14.36 1.15
CA ALA A 100 -8.29 14.87 1.27
C ALA A 100 -8.56 15.33 2.70
N PRO A 101 -9.39 16.38 2.88
CA PRO A 101 -9.86 16.79 4.18
C PRO A 101 -10.63 15.66 4.86
N ILE A 102 -10.24 15.34 6.10
CA ILE A 102 -10.89 14.33 6.92
C ILE A 102 -11.27 14.96 8.27
N LYS A 103 -12.53 14.81 8.68
CA LYS A 103 -13.07 15.38 9.90
C LYS A 103 -13.59 14.25 10.80
N PRO A 104 -13.17 14.17 12.06
CA PRO A 104 -13.76 13.23 13.01
C PRO A 104 -15.21 13.64 13.32
N LEU A 105 -16.12 12.66 13.31
CA LEU A 105 -17.52 12.81 13.69
C LEU A 105 -17.81 12.25 15.09
N GLY A 106 -16.77 11.73 15.76
CA GLY A 106 -16.86 11.11 17.07
C GLY A 106 -17.04 9.60 17.01
N GLU A 107 -17.27 9.04 18.17
CA GLU A 107 -17.42 7.60 18.42
C GLU A 107 -18.90 7.24 18.48
N LYS A 108 -19.35 6.32 17.62
CA LYS A 108 -20.71 5.77 17.65
C LYS A 108 -20.80 4.56 16.71
N PRO A 109 -21.15 3.33 17.19
CA PRO A 109 -21.26 2.91 18.60
C PRO A 109 -19.88 2.89 19.33
N PRO A 110 -19.83 2.57 20.63
CA PRO A 110 -18.58 2.48 21.38
C PRO A 110 -17.53 1.60 20.69
N GLY A 111 -16.27 2.08 20.63
CA GLY A 111 -15.16 1.43 19.90
C GLY A 111 -15.19 1.65 18.38
N THR A 112 -16.15 2.39 17.84
CA THR A 112 -16.24 2.72 16.40
C THR A 112 -16.18 4.22 16.19
N TYR A 113 -15.13 4.67 15.53
CA TYR A 113 -14.85 6.07 15.26
C TYR A 113 -15.26 6.42 13.83
N ARG A 114 -16.04 7.48 13.67
CA ARG A 114 -16.59 7.90 12.38
C ARG A 114 -15.86 9.13 11.88
N PHE A 115 -15.64 9.15 10.57
CA PHE A 115 -14.94 10.24 9.89
C PHE A 115 -15.72 10.65 8.64
N GLU A 116 -15.84 11.94 8.43
CA GLU A 116 -16.31 12.53 7.19
C GLU A 116 -15.09 12.89 6.35
N ILE A 117 -15.09 12.45 5.11
CA ILE A 117 -14.06 12.77 4.14
C ILE A 117 -14.71 13.61 3.06
N SER A 118 -14.17 14.81 2.80
CA SER A 118 -14.69 15.68 1.77
C SER A 118 -14.19 15.22 0.41
N ASN A 119 -15.11 14.80 -0.44
CA ASN A 119 -14.82 14.39 -1.79
C ASN A 119 -14.56 15.66 -2.62
N GLY A 120 -13.31 16.00 -2.83
CA GLY A 120 -12.95 16.99 -3.83
C GLY A 120 -13.00 16.39 -5.25
N PRO A 121 -12.73 17.16 -6.28
CA PRO A 121 -12.70 16.68 -7.68
C PRO A 121 -11.71 15.52 -7.90
N VAL A 122 -10.79 15.28 -6.96
CA VAL A 122 -9.80 14.18 -6.97
C VAL A 122 -10.46 12.82 -6.68
N TRP A 123 -11.64 12.79 -6.08
CA TRP A 123 -12.31 11.57 -5.60
C TRP A 123 -13.25 10.93 -6.63
N ASN A 124 -13.33 11.45 -7.83
CA ASN A 124 -14.20 10.93 -8.88
C ASN A 124 -13.72 9.60 -9.49
N LYS A 125 -12.61 9.05 -9.00
CA LYS A 125 -12.08 7.78 -9.46
C LYS A 125 -12.11 6.77 -8.32
N PRO A 126 -12.48 5.50 -8.58
CA PRO A 126 -12.48 4.43 -7.59
C PRO A 126 -11.04 4.01 -7.29
N ASP A 127 -10.35 4.76 -6.46
CA ASP A 127 -8.96 4.54 -6.10
C ASP A 127 -8.82 4.05 -4.65
N ASN A 128 -7.68 3.45 -4.34
CA ASN A 128 -7.34 3.03 -2.99
C ASN A 128 -6.74 4.20 -2.21
N TRP A 129 -7.34 4.51 -1.08
CA TRP A 129 -6.90 5.55 -0.17
C TRP A 129 -6.39 4.95 1.13
N ALA A 130 -5.31 5.52 1.65
CA ALA A 130 -4.85 5.24 3.01
C ALA A 130 -5.49 6.24 3.97
N LEU A 131 -6.14 5.72 5.01
CA LEU A 131 -6.61 6.51 6.14
C LEU A 131 -5.70 6.21 7.32
N SER A 132 -4.92 7.19 7.74
CA SER A 132 -3.99 7.09 8.85
C SER A 132 -4.55 7.80 10.07
N PHE A 133 -4.42 7.17 11.24
CA PHE A 133 -4.96 7.67 12.50
C PHE A 133 -3.89 7.61 13.58
N SER A 134 -3.97 8.57 14.51
CA SER A 134 -3.24 8.52 15.77
C SER A 134 -4.21 8.83 16.90
N ALA A 135 -4.19 8.02 17.96
CA ALA A 135 -5.09 8.14 19.07
C ALA A 135 -4.37 8.04 20.41
N LYS A 136 -4.94 8.67 21.43
CA LYS A 136 -4.62 8.48 22.84
C LYS A 136 -5.68 7.58 23.47
N VAL A 137 -5.24 6.53 24.12
CA VAL A 137 -6.09 5.60 24.87
C VAL A 137 -5.83 5.81 26.36
N GLN A 138 -6.88 5.86 27.16
CA GLN A 138 -6.76 6.03 28.60
C GLN A 138 -5.92 4.90 29.21
N GLY A 139 -4.98 5.25 30.07
CA GLY A 139 -4.06 4.28 30.70
C GLY A 139 -2.89 3.84 29.83
N VAL A 140 -2.79 4.33 28.56
CA VAL A 140 -1.69 4.02 27.66
C VAL A 140 -0.84 5.26 27.43
N ALA A 141 0.42 5.23 27.86
CA ALA A 141 1.32 6.37 27.73
C ALA A 141 1.65 6.70 26.27
N GLN A 142 1.73 5.69 25.42
CA GLN A 142 2.09 5.84 24.02
C GLN A 142 0.91 6.28 23.17
N THR A 143 1.21 6.96 22.05
CA THR A 143 0.24 7.24 21.00
C THR A 143 0.08 6.00 20.14
N ILE A 144 -1.16 5.57 19.93
CA ILE A 144 -1.49 4.44 19.08
C ILE A 144 -1.70 4.96 17.67
N SER A 145 -0.81 4.58 16.76
CA SER A 145 -0.89 4.97 15.34
C SER A 145 -1.14 3.75 14.45
N GLY A 146 -1.87 3.94 13.37
CA GLY A 146 -2.12 2.91 12.39
C GLY A 146 -2.87 3.45 11.18
N SER A 147 -3.04 2.60 10.17
CA SER A 147 -3.73 2.98 8.94
C SER A 147 -4.64 1.85 8.44
N VAL A 148 -5.66 2.23 7.70
CA VAL A 148 -6.52 1.31 6.95
C VAL A 148 -6.58 1.77 5.50
N THR A 149 -6.66 0.81 4.57
CA THR A 149 -6.87 1.12 3.15
C THR A 149 -8.36 0.98 2.85
N VAL A 150 -8.92 1.99 2.20
CA VAL A 150 -10.31 2.00 1.74
C VAL A 150 -10.33 2.18 0.23
N LYS A 151 -11.26 1.48 -0.42
CA LYS A 151 -11.61 1.76 -1.80
C LYS A 151 -12.83 2.67 -1.78
N LEU A 152 -12.66 3.87 -2.32
CA LEU A 152 -13.77 4.80 -2.46
C LEU A 152 -14.41 4.57 -3.83
N ALA A 153 -15.71 4.43 -3.83
CA ALA A 153 -16.51 4.45 -5.05
C ALA A 153 -16.85 5.91 -5.42
N PRO A 154 -16.98 6.21 -6.71
CA PRO A 154 -17.42 7.53 -7.18
C PRO A 154 -18.83 7.88 -6.68
#